data_7f49442974d0b93e1373de75954148aa
#
_entry.id   7f49442974d0b93e1373de75954148aa
#
_cell.length_a   1.000
_cell.length_b   1.000
_cell.length_c   1.000
_cell.angle_alpha   90.00
_cell.angle_beta   90.00
_cell.angle_gamma   90.00
#
_symmetry.space_group_name_H-M   'P 1'
#
loop_
_entity.id
_entity.type
_entity.pdbx_description
1 polymer ?
#
loop_
_entity_poly.entity_id
_entity_poly.type
_entity_poly.pdbx_seq_one_letter_code
_entity_poly.pdbx_strand_id
1 'polypeptide(L)'
;TIVMPKDSPAGKIEGTKAYGGTVILYDRYTESREEIGADLATRKQAHLIKPFDDVRVIAGQGTVGLEIATQAAAKNLTPDAIICCCGGGGLIAGMSIAASDMIPGVDIWAAEPEFYDDTRRSLASGKIETADITMPSICDSIVTAQPGEITFPINKKLLFGSAVIADRDALQAVATAFKHLKIIIEPGGAAALAAVLT
;
A
#
# COMPACT_ATOMS: atom_id res chain seq x y z
N THR A 1 5.46 12.28 -16.26
CA THR A 1 6.42 11.15 -16.43
C THR A 1 6.32 10.24 -15.23
N ILE A 2 6.25 8.92 -15.47
CA ILE A 2 6.15 7.88 -14.45
C ILE A 2 7.33 6.92 -14.63
N VAL A 3 8.04 6.61 -13.55
CA VAL A 3 9.09 5.57 -13.51
C VAL A 3 8.43 4.28 -13.06
N MET A 4 8.49 3.24 -13.88
CA MET A 4 7.81 1.96 -13.66
C MET A 4 8.77 0.79 -13.85
N PRO A 5 8.66 -0.30 -13.06
CA PRO A 5 9.41 -1.51 -13.32
C PRO A 5 9.11 -2.11 -14.71
N LYS A 6 10.10 -2.72 -15.35
CA LYS A 6 9.94 -3.39 -16.66
C LYS A 6 8.95 -4.57 -16.60
N ASP A 7 8.85 -5.21 -15.45
CA ASP A 7 7.97 -6.34 -15.18
C ASP A 7 6.60 -5.93 -14.60
N SER A 8 6.27 -4.63 -14.63
CA SER A 8 4.92 -4.17 -14.32
C SER A 8 3.89 -4.79 -15.27
N PRO A 9 2.66 -5.09 -14.80
CA PRO A 9 1.60 -5.58 -15.67
C PRO A 9 1.40 -4.70 -16.92
N ALA A 10 1.34 -5.33 -18.10
CA ALA A 10 1.25 -4.61 -19.38
C ALA A 10 0.09 -3.59 -19.40
N GLY A 11 -1.06 -3.94 -18.83
CA GLY A 11 -2.21 -3.04 -18.75
C GLY A 11 -1.94 -1.76 -17.93
N LYS A 12 -1.08 -1.80 -16.91
CA LYS A 12 -0.67 -0.60 -16.14
C LYS A 12 0.23 0.31 -16.97
N ILE A 13 1.16 -0.28 -17.74
CA ILE A 13 2.06 0.47 -18.64
C ILE A 13 1.27 1.11 -19.76
N GLU A 14 0.42 0.33 -20.43
CA GLU A 14 -0.40 0.78 -21.56
C GLU A 14 -1.44 1.81 -21.14
N GLY A 15 -2.13 1.58 -20.02
CA GLY A 15 -3.07 2.54 -19.44
C GLY A 15 -2.42 3.88 -19.11
N THR A 16 -1.23 3.86 -18.51
CA THR A 16 -0.47 5.08 -18.22
C THR A 16 -0.14 5.86 -19.50
N LYS A 17 0.28 5.17 -20.57
CA LYS A 17 0.56 5.79 -21.87
C LYS A 17 -0.71 6.31 -22.54
N ALA A 18 -1.81 5.58 -22.45
CA ALA A 18 -3.10 5.98 -23.05
C ALA A 18 -3.64 7.28 -22.44
N TYR A 19 -3.36 7.54 -21.17
CA TYR A 19 -3.65 8.82 -20.50
C TYR A 19 -2.60 9.92 -20.80
N GLY A 20 -1.70 9.73 -21.76
CA GLY A 20 -0.67 10.70 -22.14
C GLY A 20 0.55 10.72 -21.22
N GLY A 21 0.69 9.75 -20.33
CA GLY A 21 1.84 9.62 -19.44
C GLY A 21 3.10 9.18 -20.19
N THR A 22 4.24 9.82 -19.94
CA THR A 22 5.55 9.33 -20.38
C THR A 22 6.02 8.26 -19.39
N VAL A 23 6.20 7.02 -19.85
CA VAL A 23 6.68 5.92 -19.01
C VAL A 23 8.18 5.73 -19.22
N ILE A 24 8.94 5.71 -18.14
CA ILE A 24 10.35 5.31 -18.07
C ILE A 24 10.41 3.96 -17.36
N LEU A 25 10.86 2.94 -18.07
CA LEU A 25 10.99 1.58 -17.53
C LEU A 25 12.36 1.39 -16.91
N TYR A 26 12.41 0.75 -15.73
CA TYR A 26 13.64 0.39 -15.04
C TYR A 26 13.61 -1.08 -14.59
N ASP A 27 14.78 -1.65 -14.35
CA ASP A 27 14.92 -2.98 -13.80
C ASP A 27 14.99 -2.91 -12.28
N ARG A 28 13.94 -3.40 -11.58
CA ARG A 28 13.83 -3.30 -10.11
C ARG A 28 14.92 -4.08 -9.35
N TYR A 29 15.62 -4.98 -10.02
CA TYR A 29 16.67 -5.81 -9.41
C TYR A 29 18.07 -5.22 -9.55
N THR A 30 18.27 -4.33 -10.51
CA THR A 30 19.61 -3.81 -10.85
C THR A 30 19.68 -2.27 -10.88
N GLU A 31 18.54 -1.58 -10.87
CA GLU A 31 18.47 -0.12 -10.97
C GLU A 31 17.69 0.49 -9.79
N SER A 32 18.07 1.68 -9.36
CA SER A 32 17.36 2.44 -8.30
C SER A 32 16.30 3.36 -8.89
N ARG A 33 15.05 3.07 -8.59
CA ARG A 33 13.92 3.94 -8.95
C ARG A 33 14.09 5.35 -8.38
N GLU A 34 14.60 5.44 -7.19
CA GLU A 34 14.80 6.69 -6.46
C GLU A 34 15.82 7.58 -7.15
N GLU A 35 16.95 7.00 -7.58
CA GLU A 35 18.01 7.72 -8.32
C GLU A 35 17.53 8.17 -9.70
N ILE A 36 16.83 7.30 -10.44
CA ILE A 36 16.23 7.64 -11.73
C ILE A 36 15.19 8.78 -11.56
N GLY A 37 14.35 8.69 -10.55
CA GLY A 37 13.35 9.70 -10.24
C GLY A 37 13.98 11.06 -9.90
N ALA A 38 15.03 11.07 -9.07
CA ALA A 38 15.74 12.29 -8.67
C ALA A 38 16.46 12.95 -9.85
N ASP A 39 17.14 12.18 -10.69
CA ASP A 39 17.79 12.67 -11.90
C ASP A 39 16.77 13.28 -12.90
N LEU A 40 15.64 12.58 -13.13
CA LEU A 40 14.56 13.08 -13.98
C LEU A 40 13.95 14.37 -13.44
N ALA A 41 13.71 14.46 -12.13
CA ALA A 41 13.18 15.65 -11.49
C ALA A 41 14.13 16.83 -11.67
N THR A 42 15.43 16.64 -11.48
CA THR A 42 16.46 17.66 -11.67
C THR A 42 16.51 18.11 -13.13
N ARG A 43 16.63 17.20 -14.08
CA ARG A 43 16.74 17.53 -15.51
C ARG A 43 15.49 18.20 -16.07
N LYS A 44 14.30 17.85 -15.58
CA LYS A 44 13.02 18.39 -16.02
C LYS A 44 12.55 19.59 -15.18
N GLN A 45 13.31 19.99 -14.17
CA GLN A 45 12.91 21.01 -13.18
C GLN A 45 11.51 20.73 -12.62
N ALA A 46 11.23 19.45 -12.32
CA ALA A 46 9.94 18.96 -11.88
C ALA A 46 10.00 18.52 -10.41
N HIS A 47 8.83 18.52 -9.77
CA HIS A 47 8.71 17.95 -8.43
C HIS A 47 8.58 16.44 -8.50
N LEU A 48 9.41 15.71 -7.73
CA LEU A 48 9.29 14.26 -7.57
C LEU A 48 8.21 13.94 -6.52
N ILE A 49 7.15 13.27 -6.95
CA ILE A 49 6.13 12.73 -6.04
C ILE A 49 6.53 11.29 -5.72
N LYS A 50 6.85 11.03 -4.47
CA LYS A 50 7.15 9.68 -3.99
C LYS A 50 5.86 8.86 -3.86
N PRO A 51 5.92 7.51 -4.02
CA PRO A 51 4.72 6.68 -3.98
C PRO A 51 4.08 6.56 -2.57
N PHE A 52 4.84 6.73 -1.50
CA PHE A 52 4.34 6.57 -0.13
C PHE A 52 5.08 7.41 0.91
N ASP A 53 6.41 7.57 0.81
CA ASP A 53 7.24 8.18 1.85
C ASP A 53 7.38 9.70 1.66
N ASP A 54 6.27 10.41 1.66
CA ASP A 54 6.14 11.86 1.55
C ASP A 54 4.95 12.31 2.40
N VAL A 55 5.15 13.34 3.24
CA VAL A 55 4.13 13.84 4.17
C VAL A 55 2.84 14.29 3.47
N ARG A 56 2.94 14.82 2.25
CA ARG A 56 1.78 15.26 1.48
C ARG A 56 1.00 14.08 0.89
N VAL A 57 1.72 13.03 0.48
CA VAL A 57 1.11 11.77 0.04
C VAL A 57 0.39 11.13 1.22
N ILE A 58 1.04 11.00 2.39
CA ILE A 58 0.45 10.46 3.61
C ILE A 58 -0.81 11.27 4.00
N ALA A 59 -0.74 12.61 3.99
CA ALA A 59 -1.88 13.46 4.29
C ALA A 59 -3.05 13.23 3.31
N GLY A 60 -2.75 13.09 2.01
CA GLY A 60 -3.75 12.75 1.00
C GLY A 60 -4.43 11.40 1.27
N GLN A 61 -3.67 10.39 1.71
CA GLN A 61 -4.21 9.08 2.08
C GLN A 61 -5.10 9.13 3.34
N GLY A 62 -4.92 10.15 4.19
CA GLY A 62 -5.78 10.38 5.35
C GLY A 62 -7.26 10.56 5.01
N THR A 63 -7.58 11.00 3.78
CA THR A 63 -8.98 11.13 3.31
C THR A 63 -9.73 9.81 3.35
N VAL A 64 -9.04 8.67 3.16
CA VAL A 64 -9.66 7.34 3.28
C VAL A 64 -10.16 7.11 4.71
N GLY A 65 -9.34 7.41 5.72
CA GLY A 65 -9.75 7.29 7.14
C GLY A 65 -10.91 8.22 7.50
N LEU A 66 -10.88 9.47 7.00
CA LEU A 66 -11.98 10.43 7.18
C LEU A 66 -13.28 9.92 6.57
N GLU A 67 -13.24 9.37 5.37
CA GLU A 67 -14.42 8.84 4.69
C GLU A 67 -14.96 7.59 5.38
N ILE A 68 -14.09 6.66 5.82
CA ILE A 68 -14.51 5.49 6.60
C ILE A 68 -15.26 5.93 7.86
N ALA A 69 -14.69 6.84 8.64
CA ALA A 69 -15.30 7.33 9.87
C ALA A 69 -16.63 8.02 9.62
N THR A 70 -16.68 8.91 8.61
CA THR A 70 -17.91 9.64 8.25
C THR A 70 -19.01 8.71 7.77
N GLN A 71 -18.68 7.74 6.92
CA GLN A 71 -19.67 6.79 6.37
C GLN A 71 -20.15 5.80 7.43
N ALA A 72 -19.29 5.35 8.34
CA ALA A 72 -19.66 4.50 9.46
C ALA A 72 -20.63 5.23 10.40
N ALA A 73 -20.27 6.46 10.79
CA ALA A 73 -21.14 7.30 11.64
C ALA A 73 -22.51 7.57 11.02
N ALA A 74 -22.58 7.84 9.71
CA ALA A 74 -23.84 8.03 8.99
C ALA A 74 -24.75 6.78 9.00
N LYS A 75 -24.16 5.60 9.23
CA LYS A 75 -24.88 4.32 9.35
C LYS A 75 -25.09 3.89 10.82
N ASN A 76 -24.72 4.72 11.78
CA ASN A 76 -24.70 4.39 13.22
C ASN A 76 -23.85 3.14 13.52
N LEU A 77 -22.73 2.97 12.81
CA LEU A 77 -21.76 1.92 13.02
C LEU A 77 -20.48 2.48 13.66
N THR A 78 -19.92 1.72 14.59
CA THR A 78 -18.59 1.99 15.16
C THR A 78 -17.72 0.79 14.83
N PRO A 79 -16.78 0.91 13.88
CA PRO A 79 -15.86 -0.17 13.57
C PRO A 79 -14.97 -0.51 14.77
N ASP A 80 -14.85 -1.78 15.12
CA ASP A 80 -13.88 -2.27 16.12
C ASP A 80 -12.48 -2.38 15.51
N ALA A 81 -12.39 -2.68 14.21
CA ALA A 81 -11.13 -2.80 13.49
C ALA A 81 -11.24 -2.31 12.05
N ILE A 82 -10.11 -1.82 11.53
CA ILE A 82 -9.91 -1.49 10.11
C ILE A 82 -8.69 -2.26 9.61
N ILE A 83 -8.84 -2.99 8.52
CA ILE A 83 -7.74 -3.70 7.88
C ILE A 83 -7.43 -3.04 6.55
N CYS A 84 -6.15 -2.74 6.30
CA CYS A 84 -5.69 -2.05 5.10
C CYS A 84 -4.51 -2.76 4.48
N CYS A 85 -4.51 -2.92 3.14
CA CYS A 85 -3.36 -3.42 2.41
C CYS A 85 -2.16 -2.49 2.59
N CYS A 86 -0.98 -3.09 2.82
CA CYS A 86 0.24 -2.38 3.15
C CYS A 86 1.40 -2.83 2.26
N GLY A 87 2.02 -1.88 1.57
CA GLY A 87 3.35 -1.98 1.00
C GLY A 87 4.27 -1.04 1.79
N GLY A 88 4.80 0.04 1.20
CA GLY A 88 5.66 1.02 1.89
C GLY A 88 4.99 1.83 3.01
N GLY A 89 3.72 1.58 3.30
CA GLY A 89 3.02 2.08 4.48
C GLY A 89 2.34 3.45 4.34
N GLY A 90 2.37 4.10 3.16
CA GLY A 90 1.83 5.46 2.99
C GLY A 90 0.33 5.55 3.14
N LEU A 91 -0.42 4.64 2.52
CA LEU A 91 -1.87 4.57 2.61
C LEU A 91 -2.31 4.36 4.06
N ILE A 92 -1.79 3.30 4.68
CA ILE A 92 -2.20 2.95 6.04
C ILE A 92 -1.75 4.00 7.07
N ALA A 93 -0.60 4.65 6.87
CA ALA A 93 -0.16 5.74 7.76
C ALA A 93 -1.13 6.92 7.74
N GLY A 94 -1.52 7.40 6.56
CA GLY A 94 -2.49 8.50 6.43
C GLY A 94 -3.87 8.10 6.97
N MET A 95 -4.36 6.93 6.55
CA MET A 95 -5.64 6.41 7.00
C MET A 95 -5.69 6.26 8.53
N SER A 96 -4.63 5.70 9.14
CA SER A 96 -4.60 5.46 10.59
C SER A 96 -4.57 6.75 11.40
N ILE A 97 -3.88 7.80 10.94
CA ILE A 97 -3.92 9.11 11.60
C ILE A 97 -5.37 9.61 11.71
N ALA A 98 -6.08 9.62 10.59
CA ALA A 98 -7.46 10.12 10.55
C ALA A 98 -8.45 9.20 11.28
N ALA A 99 -8.34 7.88 11.07
CA ALA A 99 -9.24 6.93 11.69
C ALA A 99 -9.09 6.87 13.22
N SER A 100 -7.86 6.91 13.74
CA SER A 100 -7.62 6.90 15.20
C SER A 100 -8.13 8.16 15.90
N ASP A 101 -8.14 9.30 15.20
CA ASP A 101 -8.68 10.56 15.74
C ASP A 101 -10.23 10.54 15.78
N MET A 102 -10.85 10.01 14.73
CA MET A 102 -12.32 10.05 14.55
C MET A 102 -13.06 8.84 15.13
N ILE A 103 -12.39 7.71 15.32
CA ILE A 103 -12.99 6.47 15.85
C ILE A 103 -12.14 6.01 17.06
N PRO A 104 -12.37 6.56 18.25
CA PRO A 104 -11.59 6.20 19.43
C PRO A 104 -11.63 4.70 19.74
N GLY A 105 -10.46 4.10 19.91
CA GLY A 105 -10.33 2.68 20.25
C GLY A 105 -10.38 1.72 19.05
N VAL A 106 -10.41 2.22 17.81
CA VAL A 106 -10.36 1.35 16.62
C VAL A 106 -8.99 0.68 16.49
N ASP A 107 -8.97 -0.62 16.29
CA ASP A 107 -7.76 -1.38 15.98
C ASP A 107 -7.44 -1.30 14.49
N ILE A 108 -6.23 -0.88 14.14
CA ILE A 108 -5.82 -0.75 12.74
C ILE A 108 -4.77 -1.82 12.41
N TRP A 109 -5.08 -2.63 11.42
CA TRP A 109 -4.25 -3.74 10.98
C TRP A 109 -3.72 -3.52 9.57
N ALA A 110 -2.44 -3.78 9.37
CA ALA A 110 -1.87 -3.94 8.03
C ALA A 110 -2.22 -5.33 7.48
N ALA A 111 -2.30 -5.46 6.15
CA ALA A 111 -2.35 -6.74 5.45
C ALA A 111 -1.24 -6.76 4.40
N GLU A 112 -0.33 -7.74 4.50
CA GLU A 112 0.88 -7.85 3.70
C GLU A 112 0.96 -9.22 3.02
N PRO A 113 1.55 -9.32 1.81
CA PRO A 113 1.81 -10.61 1.18
C PRO A 113 2.90 -11.39 1.91
N GLU A 114 2.81 -12.70 1.87
CA GLU A 114 3.89 -13.59 2.25
C GLU A 114 5.20 -13.20 1.53
N PHE A 115 6.34 -13.25 2.22
CA PHE A 115 7.66 -12.75 1.80
C PHE A 115 7.84 -11.22 1.78
N TYR A 116 6.76 -10.44 1.78
CA TYR A 116 6.76 -8.97 1.85
C TYR A 116 6.08 -8.48 3.15
N ASP A 117 6.32 -9.20 4.24
CA ASP A 117 5.81 -8.93 5.58
C ASP A 117 6.76 -8.02 6.39
N ASP A 118 7.40 -7.12 5.70
CA ASP A 118 8.43 -6.22 6.25
C ASP A 118 7.85 -5.26 7.29
N THR A 119 6.62 -4.79 7.15
CA THR A 119 5.96 -3.99 8.20
C THR A 119 5.72 -4.82 9.45
N ARG A 120 5.22 -6.06 9.35
CA ARG A 120 5.03 -6.96 10.49
C ARG A 120 6.32 -7.19 11.25
N ARG A 121 7.40 -7.53 10.52
CA ARG A 121 8.72 -7.75 11.12
C ARG A 121 9.30 -6.47 11.72
N SER A 122 9.10 -5.34 11.07
CA SER A 122 9.52 -4.02 11.58
C SER A 122 8.79 -3.64 12.85
N LEU A 123 7.48 -3.89 12.95
CA LEU A 123 6.71 -3.66 14.18
C LEU A 123 7.22 -4.53 15.32
N ALA A 124 7.52 -5.81 15.06
CA ALA A 124 8.01 -6.75 16.06
C ALA A 124 9.42 -6.41 16.56
N SER A 125 10.34 -6.03 15.66
CA SER A 125 11.73 -5.69 16.02
C SER A 125 11.90 -4.24 16.50
N GLY A 126 10.95 -3.39 16.19
CA GLY A 126 10.98 -1.96 16.51
C GLY A 126 11.87 -1.12 15.59
N LYS A 127 12.42 -1.68 14.52
CA LYS A 127 13.25 -1.02 13.50
C LYS A 127 12.80 -1.46 12.10
N ILE A 128 13.20 -0.71 11.06
CA ILE A 128 12.88 -1.06 9.67
C ILE A 128 13.59 -2.37 9.31
N GLU A 129 12.83 -3.35 8.86
CA GLU A 129 13.28 -4.63 8.30
C GLU A 129 13.04 -4.63 6.79
N THR A 130 13.87 -5.38 6.04
CA THR A 130 13.77 -5.46 4.58
C THR A 130 13.20 -6.78 4.13
N ALA A 131 12.34 -6.76 3.10
CA ALA A 131 11.85 -7.94 2.39
C ALA A 131 12.88 -8.48 1.41
N ASP A 132 12.79 -9.76 1.09
CA ASP A 132 13.53 -10.35 -0.03
C ASP A 132 12.77 -10.08 -1.33
N ILE A 133 13.17 -9.05 -2.06
CA ILE A 133 12.51 -8.63 -3.30
C ILE A 133 12.67 -9.62 -4.47
N THR A 134 13.46 -10.70 -4.29
CA THR A 134 13.59 -11.76 -5.31
C THR A 134 12.46 -12.78 -5.23
N MET A 135 11.69 -12.78 -4.15
CA MET A 135 10.57 -13.68 -3.98
C MET A 135 9.36 -13.20 -4.80
N PRO A 136 8.67 -14.11 -5.51
CA PRO A 136 7.51 -13.73 -6.30
C PRO A 136 6.29 -13.46 -5.41
N SER A 137 5.44 -12.51 -5.83
CA SER A 137 4.07 -12.35 -5.33
C SER A 137 3.19 -11.75 -6.42
N ILE A 138 1.94 -12.20 -6.48
CA ILE A 138 0.92 -11.63 -7.38
C ILE A 138 0.38 -10.29 -6.89
N CYS A 139 0.68 -9.90 -5.65
CA CYS A 139 0.27 -8.63 -5.04
C CYS A 139 1.17 -7.47 -5.49
N ASP A 140 1.44 -7.35 -6.79
CA ASP A 140 2.41 -6.43 -7.41
C ASP A 140 2.35 -4.98 -6.90
N SER A 141 1.17 -4.48 -6.54
CA SER A 141 1.00 -3.10 -6.08
C SER A 141 1.52 -2.83 -4.66
N ILE A 142 1.78 -3.88 -3.87
CA ILE A 142 2.21 -3.77 -2.48
C ILE A 142 3.51 -4.53 -2.16
N VAL A 143 4.23 -4.99 -3.18
CA VAL A 143 5.58 -5.55 -3.03
C VAL A 143 6.60 -4.41 -2.95
N THR A 144 7.04 -4.10 -1.74
CA THR A 144 8.04 -3.07 -1.45
C THR A 144 9.20 -3.68 -0.69
N ALA A 145 10.39 -3.10 -0.85
CA ALA A 145 11.59 -3.63 -0.19
C ALA A 145 11.55 -3.43 1.34
N GLN A 146 10.92 -2.34 1.79
CA GLN A 146 10.85 -1.98 3.21
C GLN A 146 9.82 -0.87 3.45
N PRO A 147 9.36 -0.65 4.69
CA PRO A 147 8.58 0.51 5.07
C PRO A 147 9.35 1.81 4.83
N GLY A 148 8.63 2.92 4.62
CA GLY A 148 9.25 4.23 4.50
C GLY A 148 9.80 4.76 5.83
N GLU A 149 10.78 5.66 5.76
CA GLU A 149 11.35 6.30 6.96
C GLU A 149 10.37 7.22 7.67
N ILE A 150 9.44 7.84 6.92
CA ILE A 150 8.37 8.69 7.47
C ILE A 150 7.17 7.84 7.87
N THR A 151 6.81 6.82 7.08
CA THR A 151 5.63 5.99 7.32
C THR A 151 5.81 5.06 8.52
N PHE A 152 7.01 4.49 8.71
CA PHE A 152 7.26 3.51 9.77
C PHE A 152 7.04 4.06 11.20
N PRO A 153 7.56 5.23 11.59
CA PRO A 153 7.29 5.80 12.92
C PRO A 153 5.79 6.02 13.18
N ILE A 154 5.03 6.40 12.16
CA ILE A 154 3.57 6.59 12.27
C ILE A 154 2.91 5.23 12.48
N ASN A 155 3.23 4.26 11.62
CA ASN A 155 2.66 2.92 11.66
C ASN A 155 3.03 2.20 12.97
N LYS A 156 4.27 2.31 13.43
CA LYS A 156 4.70 1.76 14.72
C LYS A 156 3.90 2.27 15.90
N LYS A 157 3.42 3.51 15.84
CA LYS A 157 2.62 4.14 16.90
C LYS A 157 1.15 3.78 16.84
N LEU A 158 0.59 3.63 15.63
CA LEU A 158 -0.85 3.60 15.43
C LEU A 158 -1.40 2.23 15.05
N LEU A 159 -0.58 1.33 14.50
CA LEU A 159 -1.06 0.01 14.10
C LEU A 159 -1.13 -0.93 15.31
N PHE A 160 -2.21 -1.68 15.40
CA PHE A 160 -2.38 -2.78 16.35
C PHE A 160 -1.50 -3.98 15.94
N GLY A 161 -1.39 -4.24 14.64
CA GLY A 161 -0.59 -5.32 14.10
C GLY A 161 -0.61 -5.42 12.58
N SER A 162 -0.07 -6.52 12.07
CA SER A 162 -0.11 -6.85 10.64
C SER A 162 -0.46 -8.32 10.45
N ALA A 163 -1.38 -8.59 9.51
CA ALA A 163 -1.73 -9.91 9.02
C ALA A 163 -0.93 -10.23 7.75
N VAL A 164 -0.52 -11.48 7.60
CA VAL A 164 0.20 -11.97 6.41
C VAL A 164 -0.69 -12.92 5.64
N ILE A 165 -0.80 -12.71 4.33
CA ILE A 165 -1.63 -13.53 3.44
C ILE A 165 -0.78 -14.19 2.36
N ALA A 166 -1.13 -15.41 1.96
CA ALA A 166 -0.52 -16.06 0.82
C ALA A 166 -1.18 -15.61 -0.50
N ASP A 167 -0.48 -15.78 -1.61
CA ASP A 167 -1.01 -15.45 -2.95
C ASP A 167 -2.35 -16.14 -3.25
N ARG A 168 -2.53 -17.40 -2.80
CA ARG A 168 -3.80 -18.13 -2.93
C ARG A 168 -4.96 -17.44 -2.20
N ASP A 169 -4.69 -16.83 -1.04
CA ASP A 169 -5.70 -16.16 -0.23
C ASP A 169 -6.12 -14.85 -0.90
N ALA A 170 -5.16 -14.15 -1.52
CA ALA A 170 -5.44 -12.99 -2.35
C ALA A 170 -6.33 -13.34 -3.57
N LEU A 171 -6.06 -14.45 -4.26
CA LEU A 171 -6.90 -14.94 -5.37
C LEU A 171 -8.31 -15.31 -4.90
N GLN A 172 -8.42 -15.97 -3.75
CA GLN A 172 -9.73 -16.29 -3.15
C GLN A 172 -10.52 -15.02 -2.81
N ALA A 173 -9.85 -14.00 -2.28
CA ALA A 173 -10.46 -12.70 -1.98
C ALA A 173 -10.90 -11.97 -3.26
N VAL A 174 -10.11 -11.98 -4.33
CA VAL A 174 -10.51 -11.45 -5.66
C VAL A 174 -11.78 -12.14 -6.15
N ALA A 175 -11.82 -13.47 -6.10
CA ALA A 175 -13.00 -14.23 -6.51
C ALA A 175 -14.23 -13.92 -5.63
N THR A 176 -14.02 -13.78 -4.32
CA THR A 176 -15.08 -13.42 -3.37
C THR A 176 -15.62 -12.02 -3.63
N ALA A 177 -14.76 -11.03 -3.86
CA ALA A 177 -15.17 -9.68 -4.21
C ALA A 177 -15.98 -9.65 -5.52
N PHE A 178 -15.52 -10.35 -6.55
CA PHE A 178 -16.26 -10.45 -7.80
C PHE A 178 -17.64 -11.12 -7.61
N LYS A 179 -17.67 -12.24 -6.88
CA LYS A 179 -18.89 -13.03 -6.69
C LYS A 179 -19.94 -12.30 -5.82
N HIS A 180 -19.52 -11.65 -4.74
CA HIS A 180 -20.43 -11.12 -3.73
C HIS A 180 -20.59 -9.60 -3.77
N LEU A 181 -19.51 -8.86 -4.07
CA LEU A 181 -19.53 -7.40 -4.14
C LEU A 181 -19.72 -6.87 -5.58
N LYS A 182 -19.55 -7.74 -6.60
CA LYS A 182 -19.65 -7.38 -8.04
C LYS A 182 -18.63 -6.32 -8.45
N ILE A 183 -17.47 -6.32 -7.81
CA ILE A 183 -16.35 -5.45 -8.16
C ILE A 183 -15.15 -6.27 -8.63
N ILE A 184 -14.34 -5.66 -9.50
CA ILE A 184 -13.08 -6.23 -9.97
C ILE A 184 -11.97 -5.52 -9.20
N ILE A 185 -11.17 -6.28 -8.46
CA ILE A 185 -10.01 -5.78 -7.70
C ILE A 185 -8.76 -6.56 -8.09
N GLU A 186 -7.60 -5.92 -8.01
CA GLU A 186 -6.31 -6.60 -8.19
C GLU A 186 -5.89 -7.33 -6.89
N PRO A 187 -4.99 -8.33 -6.97
CA PRO A 187 -4.59 -9.11 -5.80
C PRO A 187 -4.07 -8.26 -4.64
N GLY A 188 -3.23 -7.25 -4.90
CA GLY A 188 -2.73 -6.35 -3.86
C GLY A 188 -3.84 -5.56 -3.18
N GLY A 189 -4.85 -5.11 -3.93
CA GLY A 189 -6.04 -4.46 -3.38
C GLY A 189 -6.95 -5.42 -2.60
N ALA A 190 -6.86 -6.72 -2.86
CA ALA A 190 -7.63 -7.75 -2.18
C ALA A 190 -7.00 -8.22 -0.86
N ALA A 191 -5.75 -7.83 -0.55
CA ALA A 191 -5.00 -8.34 0.61
C ALA A 191 -5.73 -8.13 1.94
N ALA A 192 -6.36 -6.97 2.13
CA ALA A 192 -7.14 -6.70 3.33
C ALA A 192 -8.37 -7.62 3.47
N LEU A 193 -9.09 -7.86 2.36
CA LEU A 193 -10.20 -8.82 2.34
C LEU A 193 -9.70 -10.26 2.57
N ALA A 194 -8.56 -10.64 2.00
CA ALA A 194 -7.95 -11.92 2.23
C ALA A 194 -7.66 -12.15 3.72
N ALA A 195 -7.07 -11.16 4.39
CA ALA A 195 -6.78 -11.24 5.83
C ALA A 195 -8.03 -11.39 6.72
N VAL A 196 -9.20 -10.97 6.25
CA VAL A 196 -10.48 -11.19 6.97
C VAL A 196 -11.03 -12.59 6.74
N LEU A 197 -10.73 -13.20 5.58
CA LEU A 197 -11.31 -14.49 5.17
C LEU A 197 -10.50 -15.69 5.63
N THR A 198 -9.25 -15.50 6.08
CA THR A 198 -8.34 -16.55 6.60
C THR A 198 -8.29 -16.56 8.10
#